data_9b7e00966adba10bfab124c203f97b46
#
_entry.id   9b7e00966adba10bfab124c203f97b46
#
_cell.length_a   1.000
_cell.length_b   1.000
_cell.length_c   1.000
_cell.angle_alpha   90.00
_cell.angle_beta   90.00
_cell.angle_gamma   90.00
#
_symmetry.space_group_name_H-M   'P 1'
#
loop_
_entity.id
_entity.type
_entity.pdbx_description
1 polymer ?
#
loop_
_entity_poly.entity_id
_entity_poly.type
_entity_poly.pdbx_seq_one_letter_code
_entity_poly.pdbx_strand_id
1 'polypeptide(L)'
;MISGGFIMLRKVAILGAGAVGSYVIWGLSGKEGIELGIIADGERAARLVKNGCVINGTEYRPQVWSPDEAGDIDLLVVALKYGALEGAIESIKKVTSDNTVIMSLMNGVDSEEIIGRAVGEEHMIYSLIRVASHKEDRGYIFDPDTTIGIIFGEIDKTHGNDRVHEIEKLFEGTGIHYRATEFIREEIWSKFCLNVCNNLPQAVVGAGVGCYNDSEHMRAVSDGLRSELKAIAAAKGIDMSKAAASSVHGSPVAPSTCYSTLQDLNSGRHTEIDMFSGVLMRMGRELGIPTPYNEYTYHIIKALEEKNDGLFDYSGRDNEMIWSR
;
A
#
# COMPACT_ATOMS: atom_id res chain seq x y z
N MET A 1 21.53 -15.97 -24.08
CA MET A 1 22.25 -16.25 -22.81
C MET A 1 22.60 -14.89 -22.23
N ILE A 2 21.72 -14.39 -21.37
CA ILE A 2 21.97 -13.17 -20.60
C ILE A 2 22.91 -13.62 -19.49
N SER A 3 24.12 -13.07 -19.46
CA SER A 3 25.10 -13.36 -18.42
C SER A 3 24.48 -12.96 -17.09
N GLY A 4 24.34 -13.92 -16.18
CA GLY A 4 23.97 -13.66 -14.79
C GLY A 4 25.05 -12.83 -14.11
N GLY A 5 25.02 -11.52 -14.32
CA GLY A 5 25.80 -10.59 -13.52
C GLY A 5 25.14 -10.49 -12.16
N PHE A 6 25.94 -10.65 -11.11
CA PHE A 6 25.48 -10.38 -9.74
C PHE A 6 24.88 -8.97 -9.69
N ILE A 7 23.56 -8.87 -9.50
CA ILE A 7 22.89 -7.61 -9.23
C ILE A 7 23.26 -7.25 -7.79
N MET A 8 24.03 -6.18 -7.61
CA MET A 8 24.33 -5.68 -6.27
C MET A 8 23.52 -4.40 -6.08
N LEU A 9 22.58 -4.42 -5.13
CA LEU A 9 21.71 -3.28 -4.83
C LEU A 9 22.47 -2.22 -4.02
N ARG A 10 23.05 -1.25 -4.70
CA ARG A 10 23.84 -0.17 -4.09
C ARG A 10 23.10 1.16 -4.07
N LYS A 11 22.37 1.47 -5.12
CA LYS A 11 21.61 2.72 -5.25
C LYS A 11 20.12 2.45 -5.10
N VAL A 12 19.56 2.89 -3.99
CA VAL A 12 18.18 2.65 -3.60
C VAL A 12 17.41 3.96 -3.63
N ALA A 13 16.35 4.00 -4.40
CA ALA A 13 15.46 5.14 -4.48
C ALA A 13 14.09 4.83 -3.88
N ILE A 14 13.50 5.80 -3.18
CA ILE A 14 12.17 5.70 -2.62
C ILE A 14 11.27 6.74 -3.28
N LEU A 15 10.22 6.28 -3.94
CA LEU A 15 9.19 7.15 -4.50
C LEU A 15 7.99 7.18 -3.54
N GLY A 16 7.96 8.20 -2.69
CA GLY A 16 6.94 8.39 -1.67
C GLY A 16 7.46 8.26 -0.24
N ALA A 17 7.76 9.38 0.40
CA ALA A 17 8.18 9.47 1.82
C ALA A 17 6.97 9.65 2.76
N GLY A 18 5.93 8.82 2.59
CA GLY A 18 4.77 8.71 3.48
C GLY A 18 5.01 7.71 4.63
N ALA A 19 3.95 7.23 5.26
CA ALA A 19 4.02 6.26 6.36
C ALA A 19 4.85 5.02 6.01
N VAL A 20 4.59 4.43 4.85
CA VAL A 20 5.29 3.23 4.35
C VAL A 20 6.73 3.56 3.96
N GLY A 21 6.94 4.61 3.15
CA GLY A 21 8.28 5.01 2.74
C GLY A 21 9.18 5.40 3.92
N SER A 22 8.61 5.96 4.97
CA SER A 22 9.34 6.27 6.20
C SER A 22 9.91 5.04 6.89
N TYR A 23 9.20 3.91 6.87
CA TYR A 23 9.74 2.66 7.40
C TYR A 23 11.00 2.19 6.64
N VAL A 24 10.99 2.31 5.32
CA VAL A 24 12.15 1.96 4.48
C VAL A 24 13.30 2.95 4.68
N ILE A 25 13.00 4.25 4.73
CA ILE A 25 14.01 5.29 5.02
C ILE A 25 14.68 5.03 6.37
N TRP A 26 13.87 4.78 7.41
CA TRP A 26 14.38 4.48 8.75
C TRP A 26 15.35 3.31 8.75
N GLY A 27 14.97 2.20 8.14
CA GLY A 27 15.80 1.01 8.16
C GLY A 27 17.07 1.13 7.32
N LEU A 28 16.99 1.75 6.14
CA LEU A 28 18.12 1.81 5.22
C LEU A 28 19.07 2.99 5.47
N SER A 29 18.68 4.02 6.20
CA SER A 29 19.52 5.22 6.38
C SER A 29 20.86 4.97 7.08
N GLY A 30 20.99 3.88 7.84
CA GLY A 30 22.23 3.46 8.50
C GLY A 30 23.01 2.37 7.78
N LYS A 31 22.50 1.86 6.64
CA LYS A 31 23.13 0.76 5.93
C LYS A 31 24.37 1.23 5.18
N GLU A 32 25.52 0.69 5.54
CA GLU A 32 26.79 0.99 4.85
C GLU A 32 26.81 0.42 3.43
N GLY A 33 27.48 1.10 2.53
CA GLY A 33 27.69 0.66 1.14
C GLY A 33 26.53 0.88 0.20
N ILE A 34 25.44 1.55 0.65
CA ILE A 34 24.34 1.95 -0.21
C ILE A 34 24.22 3.48 -0.32
N GLU A 35 23.73 3.93 -1.44
CA GLU A 35 23.29 5.29 -1.71
C GLU A 35 21.76 5.34 -1.64
N LEU A 36 21.22 6.00 -0.63
CA LEU A 36 19.79 6.08 -0.39
C LEU A 36 19.26 7.47 -0.77
N GLY A 37 18.23 7.52 -1.59
CA GLY A 37 17.57 8.77 -1.96
C GLY A 37 16.07 8.68 -2.12
N ILE A 38 15.45 9.86 -2.20
CA ILE A 38 14.01 10.00 -2.45
C ILE A 38 13.84 10.64 -3.83
N ILE A 39 13.00 10.03 -4.65
CA ILE A 39 12.60 10.64 -5.93
C ILE A 39 11.51 11.68 -5.64
N ALA A 40 11.84 12.94 -5.93
CA ALA A 40 10.91 14.06 -5.81
C ALA A 40 11.36 15.23 -6.70
N ASP A 41 10.40 16.05 -7.08
CA ASP A 41 10.64 17.29 -7.82
C ASP A 41 9.88 18.48 -7.21
N GLY A 42 10.11 19.65 -7.77
CA GLY A 42 9.42 20.91 -7.44
C GLY A 42 9.39 21.22 -5.94
N GLU A 43 8.23 21.67 -5.48
CA GLU A 43 8.04 22.05 -4.07
C GLU A 43 8.24 20.89 -3.09
N ARG A 44 7.94 19.65 -3.54
CA ARG A 44 8.12 18.47 -2.71
C ARG A 44 9.60 18.20 -2.45
N ALA A 45 10.43 18.29 -3.48
CA ALA A 45 11.88 18.16 -3.35
C ALA A 45 12.45 19.26 -2.44
N ALA A 46 12.09 20.52 -2.67
CA ALA A 46 12.53 21.64 -1.85
C ALA A 46 12.17 21.44 -0.36
N ARG A 47 10.96 20.95 -0.08
CA ARG A 47 10.52 20.65 1.29
C ARG A 47 11.32 19.52 1.93
N LEU A 48 11.60 18.43 1.20
CA LEU A 48 12.40 17.30 1.70
C LEU A 48 13.84 17.70 1.96
N VAL A 49 14.47 18.46 1.08
CA VAL A 49 15.83 19.00 1.27
C VAL A 49 15.88 19.89 2.51
N LYS A 50 14.90 20.78 2.68
CA LYS A 50 14.87 21.71 3.81
C LYS A 50 14.60 21.03 5.15
N ASN A 51 13.60 20.13 5.20
CA ASN A 51 13.06 19.62 6.46
C ASN A 51 13.52 18.19 6.78
N GLY A 52 14.07 17.44 5.81
CA GLY A 52 14.32 16.01 5.97
C GLY A 52 13.04 15.19 6.18
N CYS A 53 13.21 14.01 6.75
CA CYS A 53 12.13 13.11 7.18
C CYS A 53 12.25 12.86 8.68
N VAL A 54 11.24 13.18 9.46
CA VAL A 54 11.20 12.87 10.89
C VAL A 54 10.49 11.52 11.09
N ILE A 55 11.17 10.55 11.68
CA ILE A 55 10.70 9.19 11.87
C ILE A 55 11.04 8.76 13.28
N ASN A 56 10.04 8.34 14.05
CA ASN A 56 10.19 7.98 15.48
C ASN A 56 10.97 9.05 16.26
N GLY A 57 10.69 10.33 15.99
CA GLY A 57 11.34 11.48 16.63
C GLY A 57 12.76 11.79 16.16
N THR A 58 13.34 10.99 15.29
CA THR A 58 14.68 11.20 14.71
C THR A 58 14.57 11.79 13.32
N GLU A 59 15.44 12.76 13.02
CA GLU A 59 15.52 13.38 11.70
C GLU A 59 16.47 12.59 10.79
N TYR A 60 15.99 12.21 9.61
CA TYR A 60 16.73 11.55 8.55
C TYR A 60 16.84 12.47 7.34
N ARG A 61 18.00 12.49 6.68
CA ARG A 61 18.27 13.32 5.51
C ARG A 61 18.82 12.49 4.34
N PRO A 62 18.00 11.58 3.77
CA PRO A 62 18.39 10.90 2.54
C PRO A 62 18.61 11.92 1.43
N GLN A 63 19.34 11.55 0.39
CA GLN A 63 19.46 12.38 -0.80
C GLN A 63 18.08 12.61 -1.43
N VAL A 64 17.93 13.70 -2.16
CA VAL A 64 16.70 13.98 -2.92
C VAL A 64 17.09 14.15 -4.37
N TRP A 65 16.59 13.28 -5.23
CA TRP A 65 16.86 13.31 -6.65
C TRP A 65 15.60 13.68 -7.43
N SER A 66 15.74 14.55 -8.42
CA SER A 66 14.70 14.64 -9.45
C SER A 66 14.72 13.39 -10.31
N PRO A 67 13.60 13.02 -10.96
CA PRO A 67 13.58 11.87 -11.86
C PRO A 67 14.61 11.95 -12.99
N ASP A 68 15.01 13.15 -13.40
CA ASP A 68 15.98 13.38 -14.47
C ASP A 68 17.44 13.27 -13.98
N GLU A 69 17.69 13.45 -12.69
CA GLU A 69 19.05 13.46 -12.08
C GLU A 69 19.36 12.17 -11.31
N ALA A 70 18.37 11.32 -11.07
CA ALA A 70 18.55 10.12 -10.27
C ALA A 70 19.59 9.14 -10.85
N GLY A 71 19.74 9.09 -12.18
CA GLY A 71 20.63 8.15 -12.86
C GLY A 71 20.18 6.70 -12.65
N ASP A 72 21.08 5.76 -12.86
CA ASP A 72 20.77 4.33 -12.75
C ASP A 72 20.44 3.95 -11.31
N ILE A 73 19.22 3.46 -11.09
CA ILE A 73 18.72 2.99 -9.81
C ILE A 73 18.73 1.46 -9.81
N ASP A 74 19.33 0.85 -8.77
CA ASP A 74 19.33 -0.61 -8.63
C ASP A 74 17.99 -1.11 -8.04
N LEU A 75 17.47 -0.42 -7.02
CA LEU A 75 16.17 -0.73 -6.42
C LEU A 75 15.30 0.53 -6.28
N LEU A 76 14.16 0.53 -6.94
CA LEU A 76 13.12 1.56 -6.77
C LEU A 76 12.01 1.02 -5.85
N VAL A 77 11.84 1.62 -4.69
CA VAL A 77 10.72 1.34 -3.78
C VAL A 77 9.60 2.34 -4.01
N VAL A 78 8.44 1.87 -4.48
CA VAL A 78 7.25 2.69 -4.71
C VAL A 78 6.34 2.59 -3.49
N ALA A 79 6.15 3.72 -2.77
CA ALA A 79 5.38 3.82 -1.53
C ALA A 79 4.41 5.02 -1.58
N LEU A 80 3.67 5.11 -2.66
CA LEU A 80 2.69 6.17 -2.92
C LEU A 80 1.30 5.82 -2.37
N LYS A 81 0.45 6.83 -2.21
CA LYS A 81 -1.00 6.62 -2.18
C LYS A 81 -1.49 6.28 -3.59
N TYR A 82 -2.51 5.40 -3.68
CA TYR A 82 -2.99 4.86 -4.96
C TYR A 82 -3.34 5.95 -6.00
N GLY A 83 -4.06 6.99 -5.58
CA GLY A 83 -4.41 8.09 -6.47
C GLY A 83 -3.24 8.90 -7.04
N ALA A 84 -2.02 8.70 -6.53
CA ALA A 84 -0.82 9.35 -7.04
C ALA A 84 -0.03 8.49 -8.05
N LEU A 85 -0.39 7.20 -8.20
CA LEU A 85 0.39 6.26 -9.00
C LEU A 85 0.39 6.64 -10.49
N GLU A 86 -0.78 6.93 -11.05
CA GLU A 86 -0.91 7.28 -12.48
C GLU A 86 -0.05 8.49 -12.84
N GLY A 87 -0.09 9.54 -12.01
CA GLY A 87 0.73 10.73 -12.20
C GLY A 87 2.23 10.51 -11.98
N ALA A 88 2.62 9.40 -11.34
CA ALA A 88 4.02 9.06 -11.07
C ALA A 88 4.65 8.15 -12.14
N ILE A 89 3.88 7.60 -13.05
CA ILE A 89 4.36 6.63 -14.07
C ILE A 89 5.50 7.20 -14.90
N GLU A 90 5.42 8.45 -15.33
CA GLU A 90 6.50 9.06 -16.11
C GLU A 90 7.80 9.24 -15.31
N SER A 91 7.68 9.51 -14.01
CA SER A 91 8.84 9.54 -13.11
C SER A 91 9.43 8.15 -12.91
N ILE A 92 8.60 7.12 -12.79
CA ILE A 92 9.05 5.72 -12.68
C ILE A 92 9.81 5.32 -13.95
N LYS A 93 9.27 5.61 -15.13
CA LYS A 93 9.94 5.34 -16.42
C LYS A 93 11.32 5.98 -16.51
N LYS A 94 11.45 7.24 -16.08
CA LYS A 94 12.72 7.97 -16.15
C LYS A 94 13.82 7.38 -15.27
N VAL A 95 13.45 6.78 -14.13
CA VAL A 95 14.43 6.22 -13.17
C VAL A 95 14.61 4.70 -13.32
N THR A 96 13.92 4.09 -14.29
CA THR A 96 14.03 2.67 -14.58
C THR A 96 15.05 2.47 -15.73
N SER A 97 16.11 1.74 -15.45
CA SER A 97 17.08 1.25 -16.43
C SER A 97 16.96 -0.28 -16.58
N ASP A 98 17.69 -0.86 -17.51
CA ASP A 98 17.61 -2.31 -17.82
C ASP A 98 17.80 -3.23 -16.59
N ASN A 99 18.50 -2.76 -15.56
CA ASN A 99 18.80 -3.55 -14.37
C ASN A 99 18.00 -3.12 -13.12
N THR A 100 17.15 -2.13 -13.24
CA THR A 100 16.37 -1.62 -12.09
C THR A 100 15.37 -2.67 -11.62
N VAL A 101 15.41 -3.01 -10.33
CA VAL A 101 14.37 -3.79 -9.65
C VAL A 101 13.36 -2.83 -9.04
N ILE A 102 12.07 -3.10 -9.21
CA ILE A 102 11.01 -2.26 -8.67
C ILE A 102 10.17 -3.05 -7.66
N MET A 103 10.07 -2.51 -6.47
CA MET A 103 9.27 -3.06 -5.36
C MET A 103 8.12 -2.10 -5.03
N SER A 104 6.86 -2.53 -5.22
CA SER A 104 5.70 -1.75 -4.80
C SER A 104 5.31 -2.14 -3.38
N LEU A 105 5.36 -1.19 -2.45
CA LEU A 105 4.85 -1.35 -1.09
C LEU A 105 3.49 -0.69 -0.89
N MET A 106 2.81 -0.40 -1.99
CA MET A 106 1.46 0.16 -1.97
C MET A 106 0.46 -0.87 -1.44
N ASN A 107 -0.67 -0.39 -0.96
CA ASN A 107 -1.80 -1.26 -0.73
C ASN A 107 -2.44 -1.66 -2.07
N GLY A 108 -3.35 -2.62 -2.06
CA GLY A 108 -4.04 -3.07 -3.27
C GLY A 108 -3.45 -4.34 -3.85
N VAL A 109 -3.84 -4.63 -5.09
CA VAL A 109 -3.49 -5.88 -5.81
C VAL A 109 -3.11 -5.64 -7.27
N ASP A 110 -3.04 -4.39 -7.72
CA ASP A 110 -2.85 -4.04 -9.12
C ASP A 110 -1.73 -3.02 -9.38
N SER A 111 -1.07 -2.50 -8.35
CA SER A 111 0.04 -1.54 -8.51
C SER A 111 1.19 -2.12 -9.33
N GLU A 112 1.55 -3.37 -9.09
CA GLU A 112 2.61 -4.07 -9.81
C GLU A 112 2.24 -4.28 -11.28
N GLU A 113 0.99 -4.64 -11.58
CA GLU A 113 0.49 -4.77 -12.95
C GLU A 113 0.48 -3.41 -13.67
N ILE A 114 0.12 -2.32 -12.97
CA ILE A 114 0.11 -0.96 -13.53
C ILE A 114 1.53 -0.50 -13.86
N ILE A 115 2.45 -0.67 -12.93
CA ILE A 115 3.86 -0.30 -13.12
C ILE A 115 4.50 -1.18 -14.19
N GLY A 116 4.34 -2.50 -14.10
CA GLY A 116 4.90 -3.45 -15.03
C GLY A 116 4.46 -3.22 -16.49
N ARG A 117 3.20 -2.85 -16.74
CA ARG A 117 2.73 -2.45 -18.07
C ARG A 117 3.45 -1.21 -18.61
N ALA A 118 3.93 -0.35 -17.74
CA ALA A 118 4.56 0.91 -18.14
C ALA A 118 6.07 0.78 -18.41
N VAL A 119 6.77 -0.11 -17.68
CA VAL A 119 8.24 -0.21 -17.72
C VAL A 119 8.76 -1.61 -18.05
N GLY A 120 7.90 -2.64 -18.04
CA GLY A 120 8.24 -4.05 -18.19
C GLY A 120 7.99 -4.84 -16.90
N GLU A 121 7.30 -5.98 -17.00
CA GLU A 121 7.00 -6.82 -15.84
C GLU A 121 8.26 -7.49 -15.27
N GLU A 122 9.29 -7.63 -16.08
CA GLU A 122 10.61 -8.16 -15.71
C GLU A 122 11.30 -7.33 -14.62
N HIS A 123 10.98 -6.05 -14.49
CA HIS A 123 11.50 -5.18 -13.44
C HIS A 123 10.85 -5.43 -12.09
N MET A 124 9.65 -6.01 -12.06
CA MET A 124 8.86 -6.11 -10.85
C MET A 124 9.33 -7.24 -9.94
N ILE A 125 9.45 -6.94 -8.66
CA ILE A 125 9.36 -7.91 -7.58
C ILE A 125 8.10 -7.61 -6.78
N TYR A 126 7.26 -8.62 -6.62
CA TYR A 126 5.98 -8.45 -5.94
C TYR A 126 6.19 -8.35 -4.44
N SER A 127 5.43 -7.46 -3.80
CA SER A 127 5.64 -7.23 -2.38
C SER A 127 4.39 -6.69 -1.68
N LEU A 128 4.41 -6.80 -0.37
CA LEU A 128 3.48 -6.14 0.52
C LEU A 128 4.20 -5.70 1.79
N ILE A 129 3.64 -4.73 2.49
CA ILE A 129 4.12 -4.31 3.80
C ILE A 129 2.99 -4.35 4.83
N ARG A 130 3.33 -4.70 6.07
CA ARG A 130 2.45 -4.60 7.24
C ARG A 130 3.15 -3.80 8.33
N VAL A 131 2.87 -2.51 8.36
CA VAL A 131 3.36 -1.57 9.36
C VAL A 131 2.19 -0.75 9.88
N ALA A 132 2.05 -0.66 11.20
CA ALA A 132 1.11 0.24 11.85
C ALA A 132 1.80 1.59 12.08
N SER A 133 1.77 2.45 11.08
CA SER A 133 2.36 3.78 11.15
C SER A 133 1.28 4.86 11.17
N HIS A 134 1.47 5.87 11.99
CA HIS A 134 0.60 7.05 12.03
C HIS A 134 1.43 8.32 11.92
N LYS A 135 0.76 9.38 11.46
CA LYS A 135 1.38 10.69 11.34
C LYS A 135 1.21 11.45 12.65
N GLU A 136 2.28 11.98 13.17
CA GLU A 136 2.29 13.00 14.21
C GLU A 136 2.79 14.34 13.63
N ASP A 137 2.71 15.42 14.43
CA ASP A 137 2.91 16.82 14.00
C ASP A 137 3.99 17.05 12.93
N ARG A 138 5.13 16.40 13.07
CA ARG A 138 6.29 16.61 12.17
C ARG A 138 6.71 15.39 11.37
N GLY A 139 6.15 14.20 11.64
CA GLY A 139 6.70 12.99 11.04
C GLY A 139 5.79 11.78 11.13
N TYR A 140 6.40 10.62 11.04
CA TYR A 140 5.73 9.33 11.15
C TYR A 140 6.27 8.53 12.31
N ILE A 141 5.36 7.88 13.03
CA ILE A 141 5.68 7.02 14.17
C ILE A 141 5.16 5.61 13.89
N PHE A 142 5.98 4.63 14.19
CA PHE A 142 5.63 3.22 14.20
C PHE A 142 6.49 2.51 15.25
N ASP A 143 6.04 1.36 15.70
CA ASP A 143 6.79 0.49 16.59
C ASP A 143 7.51 -0.59 15.76
N PRO A 144 8.85 -0.57 15.69
CA PRO A 144 9.60 -1.58 14.95
C PRO A 144 9.36 -3.00 15.44
N ASP A 145 9.25 -3.20 16.75
CA ASP A 145 9.16 -4.52 17.38
C ASP A 145 7.83 -5.23 17.09
N THR A 146 6.76 -4.47 16.88
CA THR A 146 5.43 -5.00 16.55
C THR A 146 5.14 -4.99 15.06
N THR A 147 6.03 -4.42 14.24
CA THR A 147 5.89 -4.35 12.79
C THR A 147 6.21 -5.71 12.16
N ILE A 148 5.30 -6.25 11.36
CA ILE A 148 5.52 -7.49 10.60
C ILE A 148 6.56 -7.27 9.48
N GLY A 149 6.56 -6.07 8.88
CA GLY A 149 7.54 -5.66 7.88
C GLY A 149 7.14 -5.97 6.45
N ILE A 150 8.14 -6.24 5.62
CA ILE A 150 8.02 -6.41 4.17
C ILE A 150 8.01 -7.90 3.82
N ILE A 151 7.03 -8.33 3.04
CA ILE A 151 6.95 -9.67 2.47
C ILE A 151 7.06 -9.51 0.97
N PHE A 152 7.93 -10.30 0.32
CA PHE A 152 8.19 -10.15 -1.11
C PHE A 152 8.57 -11.47 -1.76
N GLY A 153 8.52 -11.51 -3.09
CA GLY A 153 8.90 -12.69 -3.86
C GLY A 153 8.74 -12.51 -5.36
N GLU A 154 9.28 -13.46 -6.09
CA GLU A 154 9.13 -13.56 -7.54
C GLU A 154 7.84 -14.26 -7.89
N ILE A 155 7.12 -13.72 -8.90
CA ILE A 155 6.03 -14.47 -9.55
C ILE A 155 6.59 -15.29 -10.70
N ASP A 156 7.44 -14.68 -11.52
CA ASP A 156 8.13 -15.36 -12.60
C ASP A 156 9.48 -15.87 -12.11
N LYS A 157 9.66 -17.18 -12.21
CA LYS A 157 10.90 -17.86 -11.77
C LYS A 157 12.02 -17.81 -12.83
N THR A 158 11.87 -17.04 -13.91
CA THR A 158 12.89 -16.91 -14.96
C THR A 158 14.19 -16.28 -14.44
N HIS A 159 14.10 -15.42 -13.45
CA HIS A 159 15.24 -14.80 -12.77
C HIS A 159 15.82 -15.64 -11.61
N GLY A 160 15.27 -16.82 -11.35
CA GLY A 160 15.62 -17.61 -10.18
C GLY A 160 15.25 -16.87 -8.89
N ASN A 161 16.12 -16.97 -7.88
CA ASN A 161 15.96 -16.27 -6.60
C ASN A 161 17.02 -15.17 -6.40
N ASP A 162 17.78 -14.79 -7.42
CA ASP A 162 18.93 -13.89 -7.27
C ASP A 162 18.52 -12.51 -6.76
N ARG A 163 17.45 -11.93 -7.31
CA ARG A 163 16.93 -10.63 -6.85
C ARG A 163 16.38 -10.71 -5.42
N VAL A 164 15.73 -11.81 -5.08
CA VAL A 164 15.24 -12.06 -3.72
C VAL A 164 16.41 -12.06 -2.72
N HIS A 165 17.47 -12.80 -3.01
CA HIS A 165 18.65 -12.87 -2.16
C HIS A 165 19.37 -11.52 -2.02
N GLU A 166 19.44 -10.72 -3.09
CA GLU A 166 20.05 -9.39 -2.99
C GLU A 166 19.21 -8.43 -2.15
N ILE A 167 17.89 -8.52 -2.19
CA ILE A 167 17.00 -7.74 -1.31
C ILE A 167 17.14 -8.22 0.15
N GLU A 168 17.21 -9.53 0.39
CA GLU A 168 17.47 -10.06 1.74
C GLU A 168 18.78 -9.50 2.31
N LYS A 169 19.87 -9.52 1.54
CA LYS A 169 21.17 -8.93 1.94
C LYS A 169 21.07 -7.42 2.20
N LEU A 170 20.29 -6.71 1.36
CA LEU A 170 20.06 -5.27 1.56
C LEU A 170 19.40 -5.01 2.92
N PHE A 171 18.39 -5.80 3.30
CA PHE A 171 17.67 -5.61 4.55
C PHE A 171 18.36 -6.20 5.77
N GLU A 172 19.32 -7.09 5.60
CA GLU A 172 20.07 -7.72 6.69
C GLU A 172 20.77 -6.66 7.56
N GLY A 173 20.54 -6.71 8.88
CA GLY A 173 21.14 -5.80 9.86
C GLY A 173 20.56 -4.39 9.88
N THR A 174 19.46 -4.10 9.15
CA THR A 174 18.86 -2.75 9.07
C THR A 174 17.77 -2.49 10.10
N GLY A 175 17.29 -3.51 10.80
CA GLY A 175 16.10 -3.42 11.64
C GLY A 175 14.77 -3.57 10.86
N ILE A 176 14.79 -3.54 9.52
CA ILE A 176 13.62 -3.87 8.71
C ILE A 176 13.29 -5.34 8.93
N HIS A 177 12.07 -5.63 9.36
CA HIS A 177 11.57 -7.00 9.34
C HIS A 177 11.18 -7.37 7.91
N TYR A 178 11.59 -8.53 7.46
CA TYR A 178 11.29 -9.00 6.10
C TYR A 178 11.15 -10.51 6.02
N ARG A 179 10.48 -10.97 4.99
CA ARG A 179 10.35 -12.39 4.66
C ARG A 179 10.15 -12.56 3.16
N ALA A 180 10.95 -13.44 2.56
CA ALA A 180 10.70 -13.90 1.20
C ALA A 180 9.66 -15.04 1.16
N THR A 181 8.92 -15.15 0.07
CA THR A 181 7.92 -16.21 -0.12
C THR A 181 7.71 -16.53 -1.60
N GLU A 182 7.41 -17.79 -1.90
CA GLU A 182 6.99 -18.25 -3.22
C GLU A 182 5.49 -17.98 -3.49
N PHE A 183 4.73 -17.61 -2.45
CA PHE A 183 3.28 -17.38 -2.51
C PHE A 183 2.93 -15.90 -2.37
N ILE A 184 3.77 -15.03 -2.93
CA ILE A 184 3.61 -13.58 -2.74
C ILE A 184 2.28 -13.05 -3.28
N ARG A 185 1.75 -13.58 -4.40
CA ARG A 185 0.44 -13.18 -4.92
C ARG A 185 -0.67 -13.49 -3.93
N GLU A 186 -0.65 -14.70 -3.39
CA GLU A 186 -1.61 -15.17 -2.40
C GLU A 186 -1.55 -14.35 -1.12
N GLU A 187 -0.34 -13.98 -0.68
CA GLU A 187 -0.12 -13.10 0.48
C GLU A 187 -0.68 -11.68 0.26
N ILE A 188 -0.44 -11.10 -0.93
CA ILE A 188 -0.99 -9.79 -1.31
C ILE A 188 -2.52 -9.84 -1.28
N TRP A 189 -3.14 -10.85 -1.91
CA TRP A 189 -4.59 -11.00 -1.94
C TRP A 189 -5.18 -11.31 -0.56
N SER A 190 -4.47 -12.05 0.28
CA SER A 190 -4.88 -12.29 1.67
C SER A 190 -4.90 -10.99 2.48
N LYS A 191 -3.87 -10.16 2.37
CA LYS A 191 -3.84 -8.83 2.98
C LYS A 191 -4.95 -7.93 2.42
N PHE A 192 -5.15 -7.94 1.11
CA PHE A 192 -6.19 -7.17 0.45
C PHE A 192 -7.59 -7.57 0.92
N CYS A 193 -7.83 -8.88 1.12
CA CYS A 193 -9.07 -9.38 1.70
C CYS A 193 -9.33 -8.83 3.10
N LEU A 194 -8.30 -8.75 3.97
CA LEU A 194 -8.44 -8.11 5.28
C LEU A 194 -8.81 -6.63 5.14
N ASN A 195 -8.18 -5.92 4.23
CA ASN A 195 -8.46 -4.50 4.02
C ASN A 195 -9.89 -4.28 3.52
N VAL A 196 -10.35 -5.04 2.53
CA VAL A 196 -11.71 -4.91 1.99
C VAL A 196 -12.76 -5.34 3.02
N CYS A 197 -12.61 -6.53 3.62
CA CYS A 197 -13.66 -7.12 4.45
C CYS A 197 -13.74 -6.57 5.87
N ASN A 198 -12.64 -5.99 6.38
CA ASN A 198 -12.61 -5.47 7.75
C ASN A 198 -12.56 -3.94 7.80
N ASN A 199 -11.77 -3.28 6.92
CA ASN A 199 -11.65 -1.83 7.01
C ASN A 199 -12.89 -1.11 6.46
N LEU A 200 -13.46 -1.61 5.36
CA LEU A 200 -14.54 -0.89 4.67
C LEU A 200 -15.86 -0.91 5.46
N PRO A 201 -16.38 -2.06 5.96
CA PRO A 201 -17.60 -2.03 6.76
C PRO A 201 -17.45 -1.23 8.06
N GLN A 202 -16.28 -1.31 8.71
CA GLN A 202 -15.97 -0.50 9.88
C GLN A 202 -16.06 1.00 9.56
N ALA A 203 -15.53 1.41 8.41
CA ALA A 203 -15.55 2.80 7.96
C ALA A 203 -16.98 3.31 7.71
N VAL A 204 -17.83 2.47 7.10
CA VAL A 204 -19.24 2.81 6.85
C VAL A 204 -20.00 3.04 8.15
N VAL A 205 -19.76 2.22 9.17
CA VAL A 205 -20.48 2.31 10.45
C VAL A 205 -19.84 3.30 11.43
N GLY A 206 -18.57 3.65 11.22
CA GLY A 206 -17.83 4.55 12.11
C GLY A 206 -17.48 3.92 13.47
N ALA A 207 -17.33 2.58 13.51
CA ALA A 207 -17.10 1.83 14.76
C ALA A 207 -15.72 1.16 14.78
N GLY A 208 -15.20 0.90 15.98
CA GLY A 208 -13.99 0.12 16.18
C GLY A 208 -14.15 -1.35 15.76
N VAL A 209 -13.03 -2.06 15.64
CA VAL A 209 -12.97 -3.45 15.15
C VAL A 209 -13.79 -4.44 15.96
N GLY A 210 -14.10 -4.13 17.21
CA GLY A 210 -14.97 -4.95 18.08
C GLY A 210 -16.37 -5.16 17.50
N CYS A 211 -16.85 -4.28 16.62
CA CYS A 211 -18.17 -4.41 15.99
C CYS A 211 -18.40 -5.75 15.29
N TYR A 212 -17.36 -6.41 14.81
CA TYR A 212 -17.47 -7.74 14.18
C TYR A 212 -17.73 -8.87 15.20
N ASN A 213 -17.33 -8.69 16.46
CA ASN A 213 -17.63 -9.64 17.51
C ASN A 213 -19.08 -9.47 18.01
N ASP A 214 -19.55 -8.23 18.08
CA ASP A 214 -20.80 -7.87 18.75
C ASP A 214 -22.01 -7.88 17.80
N SER A 215 -21.82 -7.80 16.47
CA SER A 215 -22.90 -7.70 15.50
C SER A 215 -22.83 -8.79 14.42
N GLU A 216 -23.90 -9.58 14.34
CA GLU A 216 -24.08 -10.54 13.23
C GLU A 216 -24.24 -9.83 11.87
N HIS A 217 -24.83 -8.64 11.87
CA HIS A 217 -25.02 -7.85 10.65
C HIS A 217 -23.69 -7.31 10.10
N MET A 218 -22.78 -6.89 10.99
CA MET A 218 -21.42 -6.52 10.58
C MET A 218 -20.65 -7.70 9.97
N ARG A 219 -20.81 -8.90 10.57
CA ARG A 219 -20.23 -10.12 9.99
C ARG A 219 -20.81 -10.44 8.62
N ALA A 220 -22.15 -10.34 8.46
CA ALA A 220 -22.83 -10.60 7.19
C ALA A 220 -22.32 -9.68 6.06
N VAL A 221 -22.12 -8.38 6.33
CA VAL A 221 -21.54 -7.44 5.35
C VAL A 221 -20.10 -7.82 5.01
N SER A 222 -19.27 -8.11 6.02
CA SER A 222 -17.90 -8.56 5.82
C SER A 222 -17.83 -9.84 4.98
N ASP A 223 -18.71 -10.81 5.23
CA ASP A 223 -18.76 -12.09 4.51
C ASP A 223 -19.26 -11.91 3.06
N GLY A 224 -20.17 -10.98 2.80
CA GLY A 224 -20.59 -10.62 1.46
C GLY A 224 -19.42 -10.06 0.63
N LEU A 225 -18.70 -9.09 1.14
CA LEU A 225 -17.48 -8.54 0.52
C LEU A 225 -16.42 -9.63 0.28
N ARG A 226 -16.22 -10.50 1.27
CA ARG A 226 -15.28 -11.63 1.21
C ARG A 226 -15.64 -12.64 0.13
N SER A 227 -16.94 -12.92 -0.04
CA SER A 227 -17.42 -13.84 -1.07
C SER A 227 -17.11 -13.34 -2.47
N GLU A 228 -17.40 -12.06 -2.74
CA GLU A 228 -17.11 -11.43 -4.04
C GLU A 228 -15.59 -11.41 -4.33
N LEU A 229 -14.78 -11.00 -3.36
CA LEU A 229 -13.32 -10.98 -3.49
C LEU A 229 -12.77 -12.38 -3.77
N LYS A 230 -13.21 -13.40 -3.04
CA LYS A 230 -12.77 -14.78 -3.24
C LYS A 230 -13.17 -15.32 -4.62
N ALA A 231 -14.35 -14.96 -5.12
CA ALA A 231 -14.78 -15.35 -6.46
C ALA A 231 -13.85 -14.75 -7.53
N ILE A 232 -13.50 -13.48 -7.40
CA ILE A 232 -12.56 -12.80 -8.31
C ILE A 232 -11.16 -13.42 -8.19
N ALA A 233 -10.65 -13.66 -6.98
CA ALA A 233 -9.34 -14.30 -6.76
C ALA A 233 -9.28 -15.68 -7.42
N ALA A 234 -10.30 -16.50 -7.22
CA ALA A 234 -10.40 -17.83 -7.82
C ALA A 234 -10.44 -17.78 -9.36
N ALA A 235 -11.19 -16.85 -9.95
CA ALA A 235 -11.24 -16.64 -11.40
C ALA A 235 -9.88 -16.16 -11.97
N LYS A 236 -9.07 -15.44 -11.18
CA LYS A 236 -7.68 -15.08 -11.51
C LYS A 236 -6.67 -16.19 -11.21
N GLY A 237 -7.10 -17.38 -10.79
CA GLY A 237 -6.22 -18.50 -10.46
C GLY A 237 -5.42 -18.33 -9.16
N ILE A 238 -5.89 -17.50 -8.25
CA ILE A 238 -5.20 -17.20 -6.98
C ILE A 238 -5.82 -18.04 -5.86
N ASP A 239 -5.05 -18.96 -5.32
CA ASP A 239 -5.43 -19.81 -4.19
C ASP A 239 -4.99 -19.16 -2.86
N MET A 240 -5.85 -18.34 -2.29
CA MET A 240 -5.57 -17.63 -1.05
C MET A 240 -5.30 -18.54 0.15
N SER A 241 -5.59 -19.87 0.07
CA SER A 241 -5.26 -20.81 1.15
C SER A 241 -3.76 -21.06 1.28
N LYS A 242 -2.98 -20.75 0.24
CA LYS A 242 -1.51 -20.86 0.23
C LYS A 242 -0.81 -19.68 0.90
N ALA A 243 -1.51 -18.57 1.13
CA ALA A 243 -0.96 -17.50 1.95
C ALA A 243 -0.61 -18.06 3.32
N ALA A 244 0.58 -17.76 3.82
CA ALA A 244 0.93 -18.13 5.19
C ALA A 244 -0.18 -17.60 6.10
N ALA A 245 -0.71 -18.47 6.96
CA ALA A 245 -1.68 -18.03 7.95
C ALA A 245 -1.08 -16.78 8.57
N SER A 246 -1.73 -15.65 8.36
CA SER A 246 -1.27 -14.40 8.97
C SER A 246 -1.36 -14.64 10.46
N SER A 247 -0.31 -15.19 11.00
CA SER A 247 -0.15 -15.37 12.43
C SER A 247 0.06 -13.98 13.05
N VAL A 248 -0.91 -13.11 12.83
CA VAL A 248 -1.25 -12.08 13.79
C VAL A 248 -1.98 -12.79 14.93
N HIS A 249 -1.42 -13.89 15.38
CA HIS A 249 -1.64 -14.48 16.67
C HIS A 249 -0.75 -13.71 17.63
N GLY A 250 -0.95 -12.41 17.60
CA GLY A 250 -0.19 -11.52 18.41
C GLY A 250 -1.08 -10.87 19.44
N SER A 251 -0.94 -9.63 19.60
CA SER A 251 -1.64 -8.86 20.60
C SER A 251 -3.13 -8.77 20.27
N PRO A 252 -4.02 -8.97 21.24
CA PRO A 252 -5.44 -8.71 21.04
C PRO A 252 -5.58 -7.25 20.60
N VAL A 253 -6.15 -7.04 19.41
CA VAL A 253 -6.45 -5.71 18.91
C VAL A 253 -7.56 -5.12 19.78
N ALA A 254 -7.35 -3.92 20.31
CA ALA A 254 -8.37 -3.27 21.15
C ALA A 254 -9.68 -3.11 20.34
N PRO A 255 -10.85 -3.39 20.94
CA PRO A 255 -12.14 -3.27 20.23
C PRO A 255 -12.40 -1.90 19.62
N SER A 256 -11.80 -0.84 20.15
CA SER A 256 -11.89 0.54 19.66
C SER A 256 -10.96 0.84 18.49
N THR A 257 -10.10 -0.10 18.08
CA THR A 257 -9.13 0.15 17.01
C THR A 257 -9.83 0.49 15.70
N CYS A 258 -9.42 1.59 15.09
CA CYS A 258 -9.88 2.04 13.77
C CYS A 258 -8.79 1.74 12.73
N TYR A 259 -9.18 1.11 11.63
CA TYR A 259 -8.27 0.90 10.49
C TYR A 259 -8.19 2.12 9.57
N SER A 260 -7.27 2.09 8.63
CA SER A 260 -6.86 3.24 7.82
C SER A 260 -8.01 3.97 7.13
N THR A 261 -8.99 3.26 6.56
CA THR A 261 -10.13 3.87 5.87
C THR A 261 -10.97 4.73 6.83
N LEU A 262 -11.26 4.21 8.03
CA LEU A 262 -11.98 4.99 9.05
C LEU A 262 -11.13 6.14 9.60
N GLN A 263 -9.83 5.94 9.75
CA GLN A 263 -8.91 7.00 10.16
C GLN A 263 -8.87 8.15 9.14
N ASP A 264 -8.86 7.81 7.84
CA ASP A 264 -8.90 8.82 6.77
C ASP A 264 -10.21 9.61 6.81
N LEU A 265 -11.37 8.95 6.90
CA LEU A 265 -12.67 9.60 7.01
C LEU A 265 -12.77 10.51 8.25
N ASN A 266 -12.36 10.00 9.42
CA ASN A 266 -12.40 10.77 10.67
C ASN A 266 -11.49 12.01 10.64
N SER A 267 -10.48 12.00 9.78
CA SER A 267 -9.54 13.12 9.59
C SER A 267 -9.91 14.02 8.42
N GLY A 268 -11.09 13.84 7.81
CA GLY A 268 -11.52 14.59 6.63
C GLY A 268 -10.65 14.36 5.40
N ARG A 269 -9.99 13.21 5.30
CA ARG A 269 -9.17 12.86 4.13
C ARG A 269 -9.94 11.90 3.22
N HIS A 270 -9.65 11.98 1.93
CA HIS A 270 -10.09 10.97 0.98
C HIS A 270 -9.42 9.62 1.27
N THR A 271 -10.20 8.57 1.15
CA THR A 271 -9.78 7.20 1.39
C THR A 271 -9.13 6.58 0.16
N GLU A 272 -8.72 5.32 0.27
CA GLU A 272 -8.26 4.52 -0.88
C GLU A 272 -9.38 3.61 -1.42
N ILE A 273 -10.64 4.03 -1.36
CA ILE A 273 -11.79 3.21 -1.78
C ILE A 273 -11.74 2.83 -3.27
N ASP A 274 -11.18 3.69 -4.11
CA ASP A 274 -10.97 3.41 -5.54
C ASP A 274 -10.04 2.21 -5.74
N MET A 275 -9.00 2.08 -4.90
CA MET A 275 -8.09 0.95 -4.88
C MET A 275 -8.73 -0.32 -4.28
N PHE A 276 -9.62 -0.19 -3.32
CA PHE A 276 -10.28 -1.33 -2.68
C PHE A 276 -11.48 -1.82 -3.51
N SER A 277 -12.66 -1.30 -3.24
CA SER A 277 -13.88 -1.73 -3.94
C SER A 277 -13.86 -1.32 -5.41
N GLY A 278 -13.28 -0.18 -5.79
CA GLY A 278 -13.18 0.24 -7.19
C GLY A 278 -12.45 -0.76 -8.07
N VAL A 279 -11.33 -1.30 -7.60
CA VAL A 279 -10.56 -2.33 -8.32
C VAL A 279 -11.38 -3.64 -8.41
N LEU A 280 -12.04 -4.08 -7.35
CA LEU A 280 -12.87 -5.29 -7.38
C LEU A 280 -14.07 -5.15 -8.31
N MET A 281 -14.72 -3.97 -8.34
CA MET A 281 -15.80 -3.68 -9.28
C MET A 281 -15.33 -3.74 -10.73
N ARG A 282 -14.13 -3.21 -11.03
CA ARG A 282 -13.53 -3.28 -12.37
C ARG A 282 -13.23 -4.73 -12.75
N MET A 283 -12.52 -5.46 -11.90
CA MET A 283 -12.20 -6.88 -12.13
C MET A 283 -13.46 -7.74 -12.24
N GLY A 284 -14.47 -7.47 -11.41
CA GLY A 284 -15.76 -8.17 -11.49
C GLY A 284 -16.44 -7.99 -12.84
N ARG A 285 -16.47 -6.77 -13.40
CA ARG A 285 -16.99 -6.51 -14.74
C ARG A 285 -16.20 -7.24 -15.83
N GLU A 286 -14.87 -7.21 -15.75
CA GLU A 286 -13.99 -7.88 -16.71
C GLU A 286 -14.18 -9.43 -16.70
N LEU A 287 -14.45 -10.00 -15.54
CA LEU A 287 -14.60 -11.44 -15.33
C LEU A 287 -16.07 -11.92 -15.38
N GLY A 288 -17.04 -11.02 -15.51
CA GLY A 288 -18.46 -11.34 -15.45
C GLY A 288 -18.94 -11.77 -14.05
N ILE A 289 -18.27 -11.33 -12.99
CA ILE A 289 -18.60 -11.65 -11.59
C ILE A 289 -19.29 -10.45 -10.96
N PRO A 290 -20.55 -10.57 -10.49
CA PRO A 290 -21.25 -9.49 -9.81
C PRO A 290 -20.57 -9.10 -8.49
N THR A 291 -20.51 -7.80 -8.20
CA THR A 291 -19.89 -7.25 -6.98
C THR A 291 -20.81 -6.27 -6.24
N PRO A 292 -22.08 -6.65 -5.92
CA PRO A 292 -23.05 -5.73 -5.33
C PRO A 292 -22.65 -5.20 -3.94
N TYR A 293 -21.97 -6.00 -3.11
CA TYR A 293 -21.48 -5.53 -1.81
C TYR A 293 -20.37 -4.50 -1.97
N ASN A 294 -19.42 -4.72 -2.89
CA ASN A 294 -18.37 -3.74 -3.18
C ASN A 294 -18.93 -2.48 -3.82
N GLU A 295 -19.90 -2.59 -4.74
CA GLU A 295 -20.53 -1.44 -5.39
C GLU A 295 -21.27 -0.57 -4.36
N TYR A 296 -22.09 -1.17 -3.49
CA TYR A 296 -22.76 -0.46 -2.42
C TYR A 296 -21.76 0.22 -1.47
N THR A 297 -20.76 -0.52 -1.02
CA THR A 297 -19.74 0.00 -0.09
C THR A 297 -18.94 1.14 -0.71
N TYR A 298 -18.57 1.02 -1.98
CA TYR A 298 -17.89 2.06 -2.74
C TYR A 298 -18.68 3.37 -2.72
N HIS A 299 -19.95 3.32 -3.13
CA HIS A 299 -20.77 4.52 -3.21
C HIS A 299 -21.05 5.15 -1.83
N ILE A 300 -21.22 4.36 -0.78
CA ILE A 300 -21.41 4.90 0.57
C ILE A 300 -20.13 5.61 1.05
N ILE A 301 -18.96 5.02 0.85
CA ILE A 301 -17.70 5.66 1.26
C ILE A 301 -17.43 6.92 0.43
N LYS A 302 -17.68 6.90 -0.89
CA LYS A 302 -17.59 8.11 -1.72
C LYS A 302 -18.52 9.21 -1.21
N ALA A 303 -19.75 8.86 -0.85
CA ALA A 303 -20.69 9.83 -0.27
C ALA A 303 -20.22 10.39 1.09
N LEU A 304 -19.55 9.57 1.91
CA LEU A 304 -18.93 10.04 3.15
C LEU A 304 -17.75 11.00 2.89
N GLU A 305 -16.96 10.76 1.85
CA GLU A 305 -15.92 11.69 1.40
C GLU A 305 -16.52 13.01 0.93
N GLU A 306 -17.55 12.97 0.08
CA GLU A 306 -18.28 14.15 -0.40
C GLU A 306 -18.92 14.95 0.75
N LYS A 307 -19.44 14.26 1.76
CA LYS A 307 -19.93 14.91 2.98
C LYS A 307 -18.81 15.62 3.73
N ASN A 308 -17.63 14.98 3.89
CA ASN A 308 -16.48 15.59 4.53
C ASN A 308 -15.96 16.80 3.75
N ASP A 309 -16.06 16.80 2.42
CA ASP A 309 -15.73 17.93 1.55
C ASP A 309 -16.78 19.08 1.61
N GLY A 310 -17.89 18.84 2.33
CA GLY A 310 -18.96 19.84 2.48
C GLY A 310 -19.88 19.94 1.27
N LEU A 311 -19.88 18.97 0.35
CA LEU A 311 -20.76 18.96 -0.81
C LEU A 311 -22.23 18.90 -0.37
N PHE A 312 -22.51 18.17 0.68
CA PHE A 312 -23.80 18.14 1.36
C PHE A 312 -23.59 17.86 2.86
N ASP A 313 -24.22 18.67 3.69
CA ASP A 313 -24.42 18.42 5.11
C ASP A 313 -25.62 19.22 5.57
N TYR A 314 -26.72 18.55 5.85
CA TYR A 314 -27.97 19.14 6.29
C TYR A 314 -28.22 18.92 7.78
N SER A 315 -27.24 18.36 8.50
CA SER A 315 -27.31 18.23 9.95
C SER A 315 -27.22 19.60 10.61
N GLY A 316 -28.32 20.13 11.10
CA GLY A 316 -28.39 21.41 11.82
C GLY A 316 -28.80 22.63 10.99
N ARG A 317 -29.18 22.49 9.74
CA ARG A 317 -29.88 23.53 9.00
C ARG A 317 -31.37 23.44 9.27
N ASP A 318 -31.98 24.59 9.59
CA ASP A 318 -33.43 24.72 9.77
C ASP A 318 -34.18 24.11 8.58
N ASN A 319 -35.33 23.49 8.89
CA ASN A 319 -36.19 22.74 7.97
C ASN A 319 -36.79 23.61 6.84
N GLU A 320 -36.00 24.27 6.06
CA GLU A 320 -36.49 24.81 4.78
C GLU A 320 -36.62 23.64 3.79
N MET A 321 -37.86 23.28 3.48
CA MET A 321 -38.19 22.21 2.54
C MET A 321 -37.51 22.44 1.19
N ILE A 322 -36.47 21.67 0.90
CA ILE A 322 -35.85 21.61 -0.43
C ILE A 322 -36.62 20.58 -1.30
N TRP A 323 -37.93 20.82 -1.49
CA TRP A 323 -38.75 20.08 -2.45
C TRP A 323 -39.06 20.95 -3.68
N SER A 324 -38.01 21.44 -4.34
CA SER A 324 -38.16 22.09 -5.63
C SER A 324 -36.97 21.81 -6.52
N ARG A 325 -36.90 20.58 -7.01
CA ARG A 325 -36.22 20.27 -8.28
C ARG A 325 -36.93 19.13 -8.98
#